data_0a5b1debce171ed3d6324db5dc12d74f
#
_entry.id   0a5b1debce171ed3d6324db5dc12d74f
#
_cell.length_a   1.000
_cell.length_b   1.000
_cell.length_c   1.000
_cell.angle_alpha   90.00
_cell.angle_beta   90.00
_cell.angle_gamma   90.00
#
_symmetry.space_group_name_H-M   'P 1'
#
loop_
_entity.id
_entity.type
_entity.pdbx_description
1 polymer ?
#
loop_
_entity_poly.entity_id
_entity_poly.type
_entity_poly.pdbx_seq_one_letter_code
_entity_poly.pdbx_strand_id
1 'polypeptide(L)'
;MQSIFPVRGLLYLEAQIGFQGLRAVRLSHTFGPHVEDMYRARRFYRIDPVLKLMMTGIRPINWEDARRRFPDSEPLFRTLEKLDVPTQGISVPLLTRSPRIALLSINADMQEAEWRRFLRAHLRDLSFLGAMFHAAEQDRFVPPLAGTLTLRESEVLHWIAAGKTYWETAKILGITERTVRFFMTNVRAKLNTATNSQAVAQATATGLLTIP
;
A
#
# COMPACT_ATOMS: atom_id res chain seq x y z
N MET A 1 -7.84 18.60 -7.85
CA MET A 1 -6.73 18.38 -8.81
C MET A 1 -7.15 18.58 -10.25
N GLN A 2 -8.21 17.93 -10.74
CA GLN A 2 -8.67 18.10 -12.15
C GLN A 2 -9.05 19.53 -12.53
N SER A 3 -9.48 20.36 -11.57
CA SER A 3 -9.77 21.79 -11.82
C SER A 3 -8.51 22.68 -11.92
N ILE A 4 -7.37 22.19 -11.50
CA ILE A 4 -6.10 22.95 -11.46
C ILE A 4 -5.15 22.47 -12.56
N PHE A 5 -5.18 21.17 -12.86
CA PHE A 5 -4.31 20.54 -13.85
C PHE A 5 -5.15 19.97 -15.01
N PRO A 6 -4.69 20.04 -16.24
CA PRO A 6 -5.39 19.52 -17.42
C PRO A 6 -5.26 17.98 -17.50
N VAL A 7 -5.75 17.29 -16.47
CA VAL A 7 -5.70 15.82 -16.37
C VAL A 7 -7.10 15.22 -16.58
N ARG A 8 -7.17 14.08 -17.22
CA ARG A 8 -8.41 13.36 -17.55
C ARG A 8 -8.87 12.44 -16.42
N GLY A 9 -7.93 11.79 -15.77
CA GLY A 9 -8.24 10.85 -14.71
C GLY A 9 -7.23 10.84 -13.57
N LEU A 10 -7.74 10.48 -12.41
CA LEU A 10 -6.98 10.29 -11.17
C LEU A 10 -7.34 8.94 -10.59
N LEU A 11 -6.36 8.26 -10.01
CA LEU A 11 -6.55 7.05 -9.24
C LEU A 11 -5.62 7.08 -8.02
N TYR A 12 -6.18 6.90 -6.86
CA TYR A 12 -5.46 6.61 -5.62
C TYR A 12 -5.68 5.15 -5.25
N LEU A 13 -4.61 4.43 -5.02
CA LEU A 13 -4.62 3.06 -4.53
C LEU A 13 -3.78 2.96 -3.28
N GLU A 14 -4.35 2.40 -2.23
CA GLU A 14 -3.63 1.82 -1.10
C GLU A 14 -3.89 0.32 -1.08
N ALA A 15 -2.84 -0.46 -1.04
CA ALA A 15 -2.93 -1.91 -1.04
C ALA A 15 -2.00 -2.51 0.02
N GLN A 16 -2.33 -3.71 0.48
CA GLN A 16 -1.53 -4.49 1.40
C GLN A 16 -0.92 -5.68 0.65
N ILE A 17 0.38 -5.89 0.84
CA ILE A 17 1.09 -7.06 0.34
C ILE A 17 0.86 -8.20 1.34
N GLY A 18 0.30 -9.31 0.89
CA GLY A 18 0.07 -10.51 1.69
C GLY A 18 0.51 -11.78 0.96
N PHE A 19 0.44 -12.92 1.63
CA PHE A 19 0.83 -14.23 1.07
C PHE A 19 0.07 -14.62 -0.21
N GLN A 20 -1.14 -14.10 -0.39
CA GLN A 20 -1.97 -14.34 -1.58
C GLN A 20 -1.82 -13.24 -2.65
N GLY A 21 -0.87 -12.33 -2.49
CA GLY A 21 -0.63 -11.20 -3.37
C GLY A 21 -1.17 -9.88 -2.83
N LEU A 22 -1.41 -8.93 -3.74
CA LEU A 22 -1.89 -7.59 -3.42
C LEU A 22 -3.39 -7.60 -3.11
N ARG A 23 -3.77 -7.03 -1.97
CA ARG A 23 -5.15 -6.75 -1.59
C ARG A 23 -5.35 -5.24 -1.51
N ALA A 24 -6.24 -4.70 -2.32
CA ALA A 24 -6.63 -3.30 -2.20
C ALA A 24 -7.28 -3.06 -0.83
N VAL A 25 -6.77 -2.08 -0.12
CA VAL A 25 -7.29 -1.58 1.16
C VAL A 25 -8.20 -0.39 0.90
N ARG A 26 -7.78 0.48 -0.03
CA ARG A 26 -8.51 1.65 -0.45
C ARG A 26 -8.27 1.91 -1.93
N LEU A 27 -9.34 2.18 -2.64
CA LEU A 27 -9.30 2.58 -4.04
C LEU A 27 -10.25 3.75 -4.21
N SER A 28 -9.75 4.84 -4.78
CA SER A 28 -10.54 6.02 -5.15
C SER A 28 -10.09 6.48 -6.54
N HIS A 29 -11.03 6.70 -7.43
CA HIS A 29 -10.72 7.12 -8.79
C HIS A 29 -11.83 8.00 -9.38
N THR A 30 -11.51 8.68 -10.47
CA THR A 30 -12.43 9.52 -11.22
C THR A 30 -12.95 8.86 -12.50
N PHE A 31 -12.60 7.61 -12.75
CA PHE A 31 -13.09 6.83 -13.88
C PHE A 31 -14.54 6.39 -13.67
N GLY A 32 -15.22 6.00 -14.76
CA GLY A 32 -16.54 5.40 -14.66
C GLY A 32 -16.51 4.05 -13.88
N PRO A 33 -17.60 3.67 -13.21
CA PRO A 33 -17.66 2.45 -12.37
C PRO A 33 -17.35 1.17 -13.15
N HIS A 34 -17.71 1.11 -14.44
CA HIS A 34 -17.43 -0.02 -15.32
C HIS A 34 -15.91 -0.29 -15.53
N VAL A 35 -15.04 0.70 -15.32
CA VAL A 35 -13.58 0.53 -15.46
C VAL A 35 -13.05 -0.36 -14.33
N GLU A 36 -13.47 -0.13 -13.09
CA GLU A 36 -13.06 -0.95 -11.94
C GLU A 36 -13.57 -2.37 -12.08
N ASP A 37 -14.85 -2.54 -12.42
CA ASP A 37 -15.47 -3.87 -12.58
C ASP A 37 -14.76 -4.69 -13.67
N MET A 38 -14.48 -4.06 -14.80
CA MET A 38 -13.72 -4.67 -15.90
C MET A 38 -12.30 -5.06 -15.47
N TYR A 39 -11.59 -4.16 -14.76
CA TYR A 39 -10.24 -4.40 -14.29
C TYR A 39 -10.18 -5.61 -13.34
N ARG A 40 -11.16 -5.71 -12.44
CA ARG A 40 -11.30 -6.84 -11.51
C ARG A 40 -11.70 -8.13 -12.23
N ALA A 41 -12.72 -8.09 -13.09
CA ALA A 41 -13.24 -9.26 -13.80
C ALA A 41 -12.18 -9.92 -14.69
N ARG A 42 -11.37 -9.13 -15.36
CA ARG A 42 -10.26 -9.59 -16.20
C ARG A 42 -8.96 -9.86 -15.45
N ARG A 43 -8.95 -9.63 -14.13
CA ARG A 43 -7.79 -9.84 -13.25
C ARG A 43 -6.53 -9.08 -13.73
N PHE A 44 -6.70 -7.88 -14.27
CA PHE A 44 -5.59 -7.08 -14.82
C PHE A 44 -4.52 -6.74 -13.79
N TYR A 45 -4.84 -6.77 -12.49
CA TYR A 45 -3.85 -6.66 -11.42
C TYR A 45 -2.68 -7.66 -11.52
N ARG A 46 -2.83 -8.75 -12.29
CA ARG A 46 -1.76 -9.74 -12.51
C ARG A 46 -0.74 -9.31 -13.55
N ILE A 47 -1.16 -8.51 -14.52
CA ILE A 47 -0.33 -8.06 -15.65
C ILE A 47 -0.05 -6.56 -15.60
N ASP A 48 -0.66 -5.82 -14.69
CA ASP A 48 -0.47 -4.38 -14.55
C ASP A 48 1.00 -4.05 -14.24
N PRO A 49 1.70 -3.36 -15.14
CA PRO A 49 3.11 -3.07 -15.00
C PRO A 49 3.36 -2.02 -13.91
N VAL A 50 2.38 -1.16 -13.62
CA VAL A 50 2.47 -0.17 -12.54
C VAL A 50 2.55 -0.87 -11.20
N LEU A 51 1.69 -1.87 -10.96
CA LEU A 51 1.71 -2.66 -9.73
C LEU A 51 3.02 -3.45 -9.57
N LYS A 52 3.55 -4.00 -10.67
CA LYS A 52 4.84 -4.70 -10.66
C LYS A 52 5.99 -3.75 -10.29
N LEU A 53 6.01 -2.56 -10.88
CA LEU A 53 7.10 -1.59 -10.67
C LEU A 53 7.03 -0.89 -9.31
N MET A 54 5.84 -0.59 -8.79
CA MET A 54 5.71 0.04 -7.48
C MET A 54 6.28 -0.80 -6.32
N MET A 55 6.36 -2.11 -6.50
CA MET A 55 6.98 -3.01 -5.53
C MET A 55 8.52 -2.95 -5.55
N THR A 56 9.12 -2.35 -6.56
CA THR A 56 10.58 -2.34 -6.77
C THR A 56 11.25 -1.01 -6.45
N GLY A 57 10.48 0.04 -6.13
CA GLY A 57 11.06 1.35 -5.85
C GLY A 57 10.05 2.45 -5.65
N ILE A 58 10.59 3.64 -5.37
CA ILE A 58 9.83 4.87 -5.07
C ILE A 58 9.81 5.86 -6.23
N ARG A 59 10.38 5.50 -7.38
CA ARG A 59 10.43 6.41 -8.53
C ARG A 59 9.06 6.50 -9.21
N PRO A 60 8.68 7.68 -9.70
CA PRO A 60 7.50 7.82 -10.55
C PRO A 60 7.58 6.88 -11.75
N ILE A 61 6.47 6.27 -12.09
CA ILE A 61 6.34 5.24 -13.12
C ILE A 61 5.60 5.84 -14.30
N ASN A 62 6.31 6.10 -15.41
CA ASN A 62 5.68 6.49 -16.67
C ASN A 62 5.01 5.25 -17.28
N TRP A 63 3.74 5.38 -17.70
CA TRP A 63 2.96 4.25 -18.19
C TRP A 63 3.42 3.73 -19.53
N GLU A 64 3.91 4.61 -20.40
CA GLU A 64 4.47 4.20 -21.69
C GLU A 64 5.77 3.40 -21.51
N ASP A 65 6.65 3.84 -20.59
CA ASP A 65 7.87 3.10 -20.27
C ASP A 65 7.55 1.75 -19.63
N ALA A 66 6.54 1.72 -18.75
CA ALA A 66 6.05 0.51 -18.12
C ALA A 66 5.45 -0.47 -19.15
N ARG A 67 4.61 0.02 -20.08
CA ARG A 67 4.02 -0.75 -21.19
C ARG A 67 5.11 -1.38 -22.05
N ARG A 68 6.14 -0.61 -22.43
CA ARG A 68 7.29 -1.10 -23.21
C ARG A 68 8.08 -2.18 -22.46
N ARG A 69 8.29 -2.00 -21.16
CA ARG A 69 9.05 -2.94 -20.33
C ARG A 69 8.32 -4.25 -20.06
N PHE A 70 7.00 -4.24 -20.08
CA PHE A 70 6.12 -5.39 -19.80
C PHE A 70 5.10 -5.61 -20.93
N PRO A 71 5.51 -6.22 -22.06
CA PRO A 71 4.62 -6.43 -23.21
C PRO A 71 3.37 -7.25 -22.90
N ASP A 72 3.41 -8.10 -21.87
CA ASP A 72 2.26 -8.86 -21.36
C ASP A 72 1.13 -7.98 -20.81
N SER A 73 1.40 -6.69 -20.55
CA SER A 73 0.40 -5.71 -20.13
C SER A 73 -0.45 -5.14 -21.25
N GLU A 74 -0.12 -5.41 -22.51
CA GLU A 74 -0.81 -4.86 -23.69
C GLU A 74 -2.33 -5.05 -23.67
N PRO A 75 -2.91 -6.21 -23.24
CA PRO A 75 -4.36 -6.37 -23.14
C PRO A 75 -5.03 -5.37 -22.19
N LEU A 76 -4.35 -4.95 -21.11
CA LEU A 76 -4.83 -3.91 -20.21
C LEU A 76 -4.94 -2.57 -20.93
N PHE A 77 -3.85 -2.10 -21.55
CA PHE A 77 -3.82 -0.81 -22.23
C PHE A 77 -4.83 -0.72 -23.38
N ARG A 78 -4.93 -1.75 -24.22
CA ARG A 78 -5.96 -1.82 -25.27
C ARG A 78 -7.38 -1.79 -24.71
N THR A 79 -7.60 -2.34 -23.54
CA THR A 79 -8.93 -2.30 -22.93
C THR A 79 -9.24 -0.92 -22.37
N LEU A 80 -8.27 -0.24 -21.75
CA LEU A 80 -8.41 1.15 -21.32
C LEU A 80 -8.73 2.08 -22.50
N GLU A 81 -8.02 1.94 -23.60
CA GLU A 81 -8.26 2.70 -24.84
C GLU A 81 -9.71 2.50 -25.38
N LYS A 82 -10.22 1.27 -25.35
CA LYS A 82 -11.62 0.98 -25.75
C LYS A 82 -12.67 1.59 -24.83
N LEU A 83 -12.30 1.91 -23.58
CA LEU A 83 -13.16 2.54 -22.59
C LEU A 83 -12.96 4.07 -22.50
N ASP A 84 -12.28 4.65 -23.49
CA ASP A 84 -11.93 6.09 -23.53
C ASP A 84 -11.15 6.55 -22.28
N VAL A 85 -10.34 5.65 -21.72
CA VAL A 85 -9.39 5.97 -20.63
C VAL A 85 -8.02 6.21 -21.25
N PRO A 86 -7.47 7.43 -21.16
CA PRO A 86 -6.16 7.73 -21.70
C PRO A 86 -5.08 6.84 -21.11
N THR A 87 -4.22 6.31 -21.98
CA THR A 87 -3.09 5.45 -21.59
C THR A 87 -1.78 6.21 -21.42
N GLN A 88 -1.78 7.52 -21.67
CA GLN A 88 -0.71 8.42 -21.30
C GLN A 88 -0.85 8.78 -19.82
N GLY A 89 0.07 8.33 -18.99
CA GLY A 89 -0.07 8.50 -17.55
C GLY A 89 1.24 8.36 -16.78
N ILE A 90 1.18 8.79 -15.54
CA ILE A 90 2.24 8.64 -14.54
C ILE A 90 1.65 8.17 -13.22
N SER A 91 2.33 7.25 -12.57
CA SER A 91 2.01 6.81 -11.22
C SER A 91 3.13 7.22 -10.27
N VAL A 92 2.77 7.88 -9.19
CA VAL A 92 3.69 8.33 -8.15
C VAL A 92 3.52 7.42 -6.94
N PRO A 93 4.52 6.60 -6.60
CA PRO A 93 4.51 5.85 -5.35
C PRO A 93 4.51 6.80 -4.15
N LEU A 94 3.71 6.46 -3.14
CA LEU A 94 3.57 7.24 -1.91
C LEU A 94 4.21 6.48 -0.76
N LEU A 95 4.84 7.21 0.15
CA LEU A 95 5.49 6.61 1.32
C LEU A 95 4.45 6.02 2.27
N THR A 96 4.57 4.73 2.51
CA THR A 96 3.73 3.98 3.44
C THR A 96 4.59 3.18 4.43
N ARG A 97 3.96 2.67 5.47
CA ARG A 97 4.61 1.69 6.36
C ARG A 97 4.37 0.29 5.80
N SER A 98 5.47 -0.48 5.62
CA SER A 98 5.37 -1.89 5.24
C SER A 98 4.40 -2.64 6.17
N PRO A 99 3.56 -3.55 5.68
CA PRO A 99 3.51 -4.12 4.33
C PRO A 99 2.54 -3.42 3.37
N ARG A 100 2.23 -2.16 3.62
CA ARG A 100 1.35 -1.39 2.73
C ARG A 100 2.15 -0.70 1.64
N ILE A 101 1.49 -0.50 0.51
CA ILE A 101 1.95 0.30 -0.61
C ILE A 101 0.82 1.24 -1.02
N ALA A 102 1.17 2.43 -1.46
CA ALA A 102 0.18 3.35 -2.01
C ALA A 102 0.75 4.09 -3.23
N LEU A 103 -0.12 4.49 -4.12
CA LEU A 103 0.22 5.30 -5.28
C LEU A 103 -0.89 6.29 -5.62
N LEU A 104 -0.50 7.38 -6.26
CA LEU A 104 -1.37 8.28 -6.99
C LEU A 104 -1.05 8.14 -8.48
N SER A 105 -2.03 7.79 -9.29
CA SER A 105 -1.90 7.77 -10.75
C SER A 105 -2.68 8.92 -11.36
N ILE A 106 -2.12 9.48 -12.41
CA ILE A 106 -2.68 10.59 -13.16
C ILE A 106 -2.57 10.23 -14.62
N ASN A 107 -3.64 10.43 -15.38
CA ASN A 107 -3.59 10.31 -16.83
C ASN A 107 -4.11 11.56 -17.53
N ALA A 108 -3.68 11.73 -18.75
CA ALA A 108 -4.00 12.86 -19.60
C ALA A 108 -4.11 12.42 -21.06
N ASP A 109 -4.67 13.30 -21.87
CA ASP A 109 -4.73 13.18 -23.32
C ASP A 109 -4.11 14.46 -23.89
N MET A 110 -2.79 14.44 -24.04
CA MET A 110 -1.97 15.57 -24.48
C MET A 110 -1.04 15.15 -25.59
N GLN A 111 -0.58 16.13 -26.39
CA GLN A 111 0.54 15.89 -27.29
C GLN A 111 1.79 15.53 -26.49
N GLU A 112 2.62 14.62 -26.99
CA GLU A 112 3.78 14.06 -26.28
C GLU A 112 4.74 15.16 -25.76
N ALA A 113 4.99 16.20 -26.56
CA ALA A 113 5.85 17.32 -26.16
C ALA A 113 5.24 18.16 -25.03
N GLU A 114 3.91 18.28 -25.03
CA GLU A 114 3.14 18.97 -24.00
C GLU A 114 3.15 18.16 -22.69
N TRP A 115 2.90 16.86 -22.78
CA TRP A 115 2.97 15.94 -21.65
C TRP A 115 4.32 15.95 -20.96
N ARG A 116 5.42 15.88 -21.72
CA ARG A 116 6.78 15.98 -21.17
C ARG A 116 7.04 17.33 -20.49
N ARG A 117 6.51 18.41 -21.06
CA ARG A 117 6.62 19.76 -20.47
C ARG A 117 5.80 19.83 -19.17
N PHE A 118 4.59 19.33 -19.19
CA PHE A 118 3.70 19.22 -18.02
C PHE A 118 4.38 18.44 -16.89
N LEU A 119 4.92 17.27 -17.15
CA LEU A 119 5.62 16.48 -16.12
C LEU A 119 6.84 17.21 -15.56
N ARG A 120 7.66 17.85 -16.40
CA ARG A 120 8.82 18.63 -15.91
C ARG A 120 8.39 19.77 -14.99
N ALA A 121 7.29 20.43 -15.29
CA ALA A 121 6.80 21.56 -14.51
C ALA A 121 6.12 21.12 -13.21
N HIS A 122 5.33 20.04 -13.23
CA HIS A 122 4.36 19.76 -12.18
C HIS A 122 4.56 18.43 -11.43
N LEU A 123 5.51 17.58 -11.84
CA LEU A 123 5.68 16.26 -11.18
C LEU A 123 5.97 16.38 -9.68
N ARG A 124 6.70 17.40 -9.26
CA ARG A 124 6.97 17.66 -7.83
C ARG A 124 5.71 18.03 -7.08
N ASP A 125 4.92 18.92 -7.64
CA ASP A 125 3.65 19.36 -7.03
C ASP A 125 2.65 18.22 -6.94
N LEU A 126 2.56 17.40 -8.00
CA LEU A 126 1.72 16.21 -8.03
C LEU A 126 2.16 15.17 -6.99
N SER A 127 3.46 14.97 -6.82
CA SER A 127 4.02 14.08 -5.81
C SER A 127 3.72 14.60 -4.40
N PHE A 128 3.88 15.89 -4.18
CA PHE A 128 3.56 16.52 -2.89
C PHE A 128 2.06 16.44 -2.57
N LEU A 129 1.20 16.80 -3.53
CA LEU A 129 -0.25 16.70 -3.35
C LEU A 129 -0.72 15.25 -3.11
N GLY A 130 -0.10 14.29 -3.80
CA GLY A 130 -0.33 12.87 -3.55
C GLY A 130 0.03 12.46 -2.13
N ALA A 131 1.18 12.90 -1.63
CA ALA A 131 1.62 12.63 -0.26
C ALA A 131 0.70 13.27 0.78
N MET A 132 0.28 14.52 0.56
CA MET A 132 -0.68 15.23 1.43
C MET A 132 -2.05 14.56 1.43
N PHE A 133 -2.53 14.14 0.27
CA PHE A 133 -3.78 13.38 0.16
C PHE A 133 -3.69 12.06 0.93
N HIS A 134 -2.59 11.33 0.74
CA HIS A 134 -2.35 10.07 1.45
C HIS A 134 -2.33 10.27 2.96
N ALA A 135 -1.61 11.29 3.46
CA ALA A 135 -1.59 11.63 4.89
C ALA A 135 -2.99 11.92 5.42
N ALA A 136 -3.77 12.77 4.74
CA ALA A 136 -5.14 13.08 5.13
C ALA A 136 -6.06 11.84 5.13
N GLU A 137 -5.87 10.92 4.20
CA GLU A 137 -6.60 9.66 4.17
C GLU A 137 -6.18 8.71 5.30
N GLN A 138 -4.92 8.72 5.71
CA GLN A 138 -4.46 7.97 6.90
C GLN A 138 -5.06 8.54 8.19
N ASP A 139 -5.13 9.86 8.32
CA ASP A 139 -5.71 10.53 9.50
C ASP A 139 -7.23 10.27 9.62
N ARG A 140 -7.94 10.16 8.50
CA ARG A 140 -9.37 9.78 8.48
C ARG A 140 -9.60 8.35 8.92
N PHE A 141 -8.65 7.48 8.65
CA PHE A 141 -8.67 6.09 9.05
C PHE A 141 -7.82 5.89 10.32
N VAL A 142 -8.27 6.46 11.43
CA VAL A 142 -7.85 5.96 12.74
C VAL A 142 -8.51 4.58 12.86
N PRO A 143 -7.74 3.47 12.81
CA PRO A 143 -8.32 2.17 13.12
C PRO A 143 -8.97 2.32 14.50
N PRO A 144 -10.15 1.74 14.72
CA PRO A 144 -10.66 1.65 16.09
C PRO A 144 -9.53 1.11 16.95
N LEU A 145 -9.34 1.68 18.12
CA LEU A 145 -8.32 1.29 19.13
C LEU A 145 -8.45 -0.18 19.59
N ALA A 146 -9.34 -0.97 18.97
CA ALA A 146 -9.46 -2.40 19.13
C ALA A 146 -8.17 -3.06 18.67
N GLY A 147 -7.30 -3.36 19.63
CA GLY A 147 -6.04 -4.05 19.39
C GLY A 147 -4.77 -3.26 19.66
N THR A 148 -4.84 -2.03 20.21
CA THR A 148 -3.62 -1.36 20.67
C THR A 148 -2.99 -2.15 21.80
N LEU A 149 -1.78 -2.62 21.53
CA LEU A 149 -0.98 -3.26 22.56
C LEU A 149 -0.53 -2.20 23.59
N THR A 150 -0.54 -2.56 24.87
CA THR A 150 0.14 -1.75 25.87
C THR A 150 1.64 -1.80 25.65
N LEU A 151 2.38 -0.87 26.23
CA LEU A 151 3.83 -0.84 26.13
C LEU A 151 4.45 -2.19 26.53
N ARG A 152 3.97 -2.80 27.63
CA ARG A 152 4.46 -4.10 28.11
C ARG A 152 4.10 -5.27 27.19
N GLU A 153 2.93 -5.25 26.59
CA GLU A 153 2.53 -6.25 25.59
C GLU A 153 3.41 -6.12 24.33
N SER A 154 3.71 -4.89 23.89
CA SER A 154 4.59 -4.63 22.77
C SER A 154 6.03 -5.07 23.03
N GLU A 155 6.58 -4.80 24.21
CA GLU A 155 7.92 -5.25 24.63
C GLU A 155 8.02 -6.77 24.60
N VAL A 156 7.04 -7.46 25.19
CA VAL A 156 7.00 -8.93 25.18
C VAL A 156 6.90 -9.47 23.77
N LEU A 157 5.99 -8.93 22.96
CA LEU A 157 5.80 -9.35 21.56
C LEU A 157 7.07 -9.14 20.74
N HIS A 158 7.78 -8.04 20.97
CA HIS A 158 9.05 -7.74 20.29
C HIS A 158 10.11 -8.84 20.53
N TRP A 159 10.30 -9.26 21.79
CA TRP A 159 11.28 -10.31 22.09
C TRP A 159 10.86 -11.68 21.56
N ILE A 160 9.56 -11.99 21.60
CA ILE A 160 9.03 -13.22 20.97
C ILE A 160 9.25 -13.20 19.44
N ALA A 161 9.04 -12.06 18.79
CA ALA A 161 9.31 -11.90 17.38
C ALA A 161 10.81 -12.00 17.03
N ALA A 162 11.68 -11.58 17.94
CA ALA A 162 13.12 -11.78 17.86
C ALA A 162 13.57 -13.23 18.14
N GLY A 163 12.62 -14.16 18.27
CA GLY A 163 12.90 -15.59 18.46
C GLY A 163 13.22 -15.98 19.91
N LYS A 164 13.02 -15.11 20.90
CA LYS A 164 13.26 -15.42 22.30
C LYS A 164 12.17 -16.31 22.87
N THR A 165 12.56 -17.27 23.70
CA THR A 165 11.64 -18.08 24.51
C THR A 165 10.99 -17.22 25.62
N TYR A 166 9.91 -17.73 26.21
CA TYR A 166 9.29 -17.04 27.35
C TYR A 166 10.24 -16.86 28.54
N TRP A 167 11.10 -17.85 28.79
CA TRP A 167 12.10 -17.79 29.84
C TRP A 167 13.14 -16.70 29.56
N GLU A 168 13.71 -16.65 28.34
CA GLU A 168 14.67 -15.61 27.94
C GLU A 168 14.03 -14.22 28.01
N THR A 169 12.81 -14.07 27.47
CA THR A 169 12.06 -12.81 27.53
C THR A 169 11.83 -12.36 28.97
N ALA A 170 11.49 -13.29 29.87
CA ALA A 170 11.33 -13.01 31.28
C ALA A 170 12.61 -12.47 31.91
N LYS A 171 13.76 -13.08 31.60
CA LYS A 171 15.08 -12.65 32.07
C LYS A 171 15.43 -11.27 31.54
N ILE A 172 15.21 -11.01 30.25
CA ILE A 172 15.51 -9.71 29.62
C ILE A 172 14.66 -8.58 30.23
N LEU A 173 13.38 -8.82 30.47
CA LEU A 173 12.43 -7.82 30.94
C LEU A 173 12.37 -7.70 32.48
N GLY A 174 13.10 -8.55 33.21
CA GLY A 174 13.09 -8.57 34.69
C GLY A 174 11.73 -8.96 35.28
N ILE A 175 10.98 -9.85 34.64
CA ILE A 175 9.66 -10.34 35.06
C ILE A 175 9.65 -11.88 35.12
N THR A 176 8.53 -12.47 35.56
CA THR A 176 8.41 -13.93 35.59
C THR A 176 7.95 -14.46 34.25
N GLU A 177 8.29 -15.73 33.94
CA GLU A 177 7.78 -16.41 32.74
C GLU A 177 6.24 -16.47 32.71
N ARG A 178 5.61 -16.61 33.86
CA ARG A 178 4.14 -16.56 33.98
C ARG A 178 3.59 -15.21 33.54
N THR A 179 4.28 -14.10 33.85
CA THR A 179 3.89 -12.76 33.41
C THR A 179 4.06 -12.59 31.91
N VAL A 180 5.14 -13.12 31.31
CA VAL A 180 5.32 -13.14 29.84
C VAL A 180 4.17 -13.90 29.17
N ARG A 181 3.82 -15.07 29.71
CA ARG A 181 2.70 -15.90 29.20
C ARG A 181 1.36 -15.16 29.27
N PHE A 182 1.13 -14.44 30.37
CA PHE A 182 -0.05 -13.60 30.54
C PHE A 182 -0.12 -12.48 29.46
N PHE A 183 0.96 -11.74 29.25
CA PHE A 183 1.00 -10.70 28.23
C PHE A 183 0.78 -11.28 26.83
N MET A 184 1.40 -12.41 26.49
CA MET A 184 1.20 -13.05 25.19
C MET A 184 -0.24 -13.57 24.99
N THR A 185 -0.92 -13.97 26.05
CA THR A 185 -2.35 -14.32 25.97
C THR A 185 -3.19 -13.09 25.63
N ASN A 186 -2.92 -11.95 26.28
CA ASN A 186 -3.60 -10.69 25.98
C ASN A 186 -3.29 -10.19 24.55
N VAL A 187 -2.03 -10.28 24.12
CA VAL A 187 -1.63 -9.95 22.75
C VAL A 187 -2.43 -10.76 21.73
N ARG A 188 -2.50 -12.09 21.89
CA ARG A 188 -3.27 -12.95 20.98
C ARG A 188 -4.75 -12.57 20.98
N ALA A 189 -5.34 -12.32 22.14
CA ALA A 189 -6.74 -11.91 22.24
C ALA A 189 -6.98 -10.56 21.54
N LYS A 190 -6.13 -9.56 21.76
CA LYS A 190 -6.23 -8.25 21.15
C LYS A 190 -6.03 -8.28 19.63
N LEU A 191 -5.14 -9.14 19.14
CA LEU A 191 -4.85 -9.30 17.71
C LEU A 191 -5.75 -10.33 17.03
N ASN A 192 -6.69 -10.93 17.76
CA ASN A 192 -7.59 -11.98 17.28
C ASN A 192 -6.82 -13.13 16.62
N THR A 193 -5.82 -13.69 17.31
CA THR A 193 -4.94 -14.75 16.81
C THR A 193 -4.88 -15.92 17.80
N ALA A 194 -4.68 -17.14 17.29
CA ALA A 194 -4.62 -18.35 18.10
C ALA A 194 -3.19 -18.68 18.58
N THR A 195 -2.16 -18.32 17.78
CA THR A 195 -0.76 -18.68 18.06
C THR A 195 0.15 -17.46 18.15
N ASN A 196 1.33 -17.60 18.77
CA ASN A 196 2.33 -16.53 18.82
C ASN A 196 2.82 -16.16 17.42
N SER A 197 3.04 -17.12 16.54
CA SER A 197 3.48 -16.87 15.18
C SER A 197 2.43 -16.06 14.39
N GLN A 198 1.14 -16.34 14.57
CA GLN A 198 0.06 -15.54 14.00
C GLN A 198 0.02 -14.13 14.60
N ALA A 199 0.25 -13.99 15.92
CA ALA A 199 0.28 -12.68 16.58
C ALA A 199 1.43 -11.81 16.05
N VAL A 200 2.62 -12.39 15.89
CA VAL A 200 3.78 -11.72 15.30
C VAL A 200 3.48 -11.31 13.86
N ALA A 201 2.98 -12.22 13.03
CA ALA A 201 2.62 -11.93 11.64
C ALA A 201 1.57 -10.82 11.54
N GLN A 202 0.53 -10.87 12.37
CA GLN A 202 -0.52 -9.86 12.40
C GLN A 202 -0.01 -8.49 12.87
N ALA A 203 0.81 -8.45 13.92
CA ALA A 203 1.39 -7.21 14.43
C ALA A 203 2.33 -6.55 13.41
N THR A 204 3.13 -7.36 12.69
CA THR A 204 3.97 -6.88 11.60
C THR A 204 3.13 -6.35 10.45
N ALA A 205 2.08 -7.09 10.06
CA ALA A 205 1.18 -6.72 8.97
C ALA A 205 0.39 -5.43 9.25
N THR A 206 0.14 -5.11 10.51
CA THR A 206 -0.57 -3.89 10.94
C THR A 206 0.37 -2.74 11.33
N GLY A 207 1.69 -2.96 11.28
CA GLY A 207 2.68 -1.96 11.68
C GLY A 207 2.78 -1.72 13.19
N LEU A 208 2.18 -2.58 14.02
CA LEU A 208 2.30 -2.56 15.47
C LEU A 208 3.65 -3.10 15.95
N LEU A 209 4.33 -3.87 15.11
CA LEU A 209 5.64 -4.42 15.35
C LEU A 209 6.53 -4.19 14.14
N THR A 210 7.70 -3.61 14.38
CA THR A 210 8.79 -3.55 13.39
C THR A 210 9.86 -4.54 13.81
N ILE A 211 10.13 -5.53 12.97
CA ILE A 211 11.23 -6.46 13.18
C ILE A 211 12.49 -5.80 12.60
N PRO A 212 13.59 -5.70 13.36
CA PRO A 212 14.84 -5.10 12.91
C PRO A 212 15.46 -5.85 11.75
#